data_7a28406096e7d2c9520d7e2be1b13e4d
#
_entry.id   7a28406096e7d2c9520d7e2be1b13e4d
#
_cell.length_a   1.000
_cell.length_b   1.000
_cell.length_c   1.000
_cell.angle_alpha   90.00
_cell.angle_beta   90.00
_cell.angle_gamma   90.00
#
_symmetry.space_group_name_H-M   'P 1'
#
loop_
_entity.id
_entity.type
_entity.pdbx_description
1 polymer ?
#
loop_
_entity_poly.entity_id
_entity_poly.type
_entity_poly.pdbx_seq_one_letter_code
_entity_poly.pdbx_strand_id
1 'polypeptide(L)'
;MNIFGEINCFGLCLKVSELAPVVALLIVISITLLAISFMIKVPKQRLLTFVSAQVAAFLAIISTFYLMKCDGMLSIYLYAGYAAISTAVIFGALRFYDRLMIKRLKAKPIGNVIGWIQEFTGRLANATVYYYDSAVPKAFAAGKSVFVSLGLLELLTDDELRAVLAHEAWHIRNNKRMPFLKQLAIMTFSSPGRGELEELADRFAQELAGSEALASARRKLDKVFI
;
A
#
# COMPACT_ATOMS: atom_id res chain seq x y z
N MET A 1 -40.17 -4.08 6.09
CA MET A 1 -39.29 -5.24 6.32
C MET A 1 -38.41 -4.90 7.51
N ASN A 2 -38.40 -5.71 8.56
CA ASN A 2 -37.81 -5.34 9.85
C ASN A 2 -36.44 -6.06 10.00
N ILE A 3 -35.33 -5.31 9.86
CA ILE A 3 -33.95 -5.82 9.96
C ILE A 3 -33.73 -6.61 11.25
N PHE A 4 -34.39 -6.20 12.36
CA PHE A 4 -34.32 -6.94 13.62
C PHE A 4 -34.96 -8.33 13.55
N GLY A 5 -36.03 -8.50 12.74
CA GLY A 5 -36.65 -9.79 12.49
C GLY A 5 -35.73 -10.75 11.70
N GLU A 6 -34.98 -10.22 10.74
CA GLU A 6 -34.01 -11.01 9.96
C GLU A 6 -32.80 -11.42 10.80
N ILE A 7 -32.31 -10.54 11.68
CA ILE A 7 -31.21 -10.85 12.61
C ILE A 7 -31.62 -11.95 13.60
N ASN A 8 -32.86 -11.89 14.13
CA ASN A 8 -33.37 -12.94 15.02
C ASN A 8 -33.56 -14.27 14.27
N CYS A 9 -34.06 -14.24 13.05
CA CYS A 9 -34.19 -15.44 12.21
C CYS A 9 -32.82 -16.06 11.93
N PHE A 10 -31.80 -15.24 11.61
CA PHE A 10 -30.43 -15.69 11.44
C PHE A 10 -29.87 -16.34 12.71
N GLY A 11 -30.08 -15.74 13.88
CA GLY A 11 -29.63 -16.30 15.16
C GLY A 11 -30.28 -17.65 15.48
N LEU A 12 -31.55 -17.86 15.14
CA LEU A 12 -32.24 -19.10 15.29
C LEU A 12 -31.76 -20.17 14.29
N CYS A 13 -31.58 -19.80 13.04
CA CYS A 13 -31.02 -20.69 12.00
C CYS A 13 -29.59 -21.16 12.35
N LEU A 14 -28.74 -20.29 12.89
CA LEU A 14 -27.41 -20.65 13.37
C LEU A 14 -27.44 -21.71 14.49
N LYS A 15 -28.43 -21.66 15.39
CA LYS A 15 -28.55 -22.60 16.49
C LYS A 15 -29.00 -24.00 16.06
N VAL A 16 -29.75 -24.11 14.98
CA VAL A 16 -30.40 -25.35 14.55
C VAL A 16 -29.69 -26.02 13.36
N SER A 17 -28.84 -25.30 12.65
CA SER A 17 -28.23 -25.78 11.40
C SER A 17 -26.94 -26.56 11.64
N GLU A 18 -26.83 -27.73 10.97
CA GLU A 18 -25.60 -28.52 10.92
C GLU A 18 -24.41 -27.78 10.25
N LEU A 19 -24.66 -26.73 9.46
CA LEU A 19 -23.62 -25.95 8.81
C LEU A 19 -23.09 -24.79 9.69
N ALA A 20 -23.73 -24.48 10.81
CA ALA A 20 -23.29 -23.45 11.73
C ALA A 20 -21.81 -23.58 12.16
N PRO A 21 -21.32 -24.77 12.53
CA PRO A 21 -19.91 -24.95 12.90
C PRO A 21 -18.98 -24.71 11.72
N VAL A 22 -19.40 -24.96 10.48
CA VAL A 22 -18.59 -24.69 9.27
C VAL A 22 -18.44 -23.19 9.06
N VAL A 23 -19.51 -22.42 9.20
CA VAL A 23 -19.47 -20.95 9.11
C VAL A 23 -18.58 -20.36 10.21
N ALA A 24 -18.77 -20.82 11.44
CA ALA A 24 -17.93 -20.38 12.56
C ALA A 24 -16.44 -20.68 12.32
N LEU A 25 -16.14 -21.90 11.83
CA LEU A 25 -14.77 -22.28 11.48
C LEU A 25 -14.17 -21.38 10.39
N LEU A 26 -14.91 -21.09 9.33
CA LEU A 26 -14.45 -20.21 8.24
C LEU A 26 -14.17 -18.78 8.75
N ILE A 27 -15.00 -18.25 9.65
CA ILE A 27 -14.78 -16.94 10.28
C ILE A 27 -13.49 -16.97 11.12
N VAL A 28 -13.30 -17.99 11.95
CA VAL A 28 -12.09 -18.15 12.77
C VAL A 28 -10.86 -18.26 11.89
N ILE A 29 -10.90 -19.07 10.81
CA ILE A 29 -9.81 -19.21 9.84
C ILE A 29 -9.50 -17.85 9.21
N SER A 30 -10.52 -17.10 8.77
CA SER A 30 -10.32 -15.78 8.17
C SER A 30 -9.63 -14.81 9.13
N ILE A 31 -10.09 -14.71 10.37
CA ILE A 31 -9.51 -13.83 11.39
C ILE A 31 -8.07 -14.26 11.70
N THR A 32 -7.83 -15.56 11.86
CA THR A 32 -6.50 -16.11 12.15
C THR A 32 -5.52 -15.83 11.02
N LEU A 33 -5.91 -16.08 9.76
CA LEU A 33 -5.08 -15.77 8.60
C LEU A 33 -4.82 -14.27 8.47
N LEU A 34 -5.80 -13.44 8.77
CA LEU A 34 -5.63 -12.00 8.79
C LEU A 34 -4.60 -11.57 9.85
N ALA A 35 -4.69 -12.09 11.07
CA ALA A 35 -3.74 -11.83 12.13
C ALA A 35 -2.32 -12.30 11.75
N ILE A 36 -2.18 -13.51 11.20
CA ILE A 36 -0.92 -14.05 10.72
C ILE A 36 -0.31 -13.16 9.62
N SER A 37 -1.14 -12.61 8.72
CA SER A 37 -0.67 -11.72 7.66
C SER A 37 0.08 -10.49 8.19
N PHE A 38 -0.24 -9.99 9.37
CA PHE A 38 0.49 -8.88 10.01
C PHE A 38 1.84 -9.29 10.58
N MET A 39 2.03 -10.57 10.92
CA MET A 39 3.29 -11.09 11.50
C MET A 39 4.32 -11.48 10.43
N ILE A 40 3.88 -11.79 9.21
CA ILE A 40 4.76 -12.22 8.13
C ILE A 40 5.54 -11.03 7.57
N LYS A 41 6.87 -11.16 7.53
CA LYS A 41 7.78 -10.12 6.99
C LYS A 41 7.97 -10.22 5.46
N VAL A 42 7.79 -11.41 4.87
CA VAL A 42 7.99 -11.64 3.43
C VAL A 42 6.76 -11.16 2.65
N PRO A 43 6.87 -10.15 1.76
CA PRO A 43 5.72 -9.53 1.09
C PRO A 43 4.85 -10.51 0.31
N LYS A 44 5.47 -11.47 -0.41
CA LYS A 44 4.76 -12.49 -1.20
C LYS A 44 3.89 -13.40 -0.32
N GLN A 45 4.44 -13.89 0.79
CA GLN A 45 3.72 -14.75 1.73
C GLN A 45 2.60 -13.98 2.44
N ARG A 46 2.89 -12.73 2.82
CA ARG A 46 1.91 -11.83 3.45
C ARG A 46 0.72 -11.57 2.54
N LEU A 47 0.96 -11.30 1.25
CA LEU A 47 -0.11 -11.15 0.27
C LEU A 47 -0.93 -12.44 0.15
N LEU A 48 -0.27 -13.60 0.02
CA LEU A 48 -0.96 -14.88 -0.12
C LEU A 48 -1.86 -15.14 1.08
N THR A 49 -1.34 -14.95 2.31
CA THR A 49 -2.09 -15.13 3.55
C THR A 49 -3.28 -14.16 3.64
N PHE A 50 -3.07 -12.90 3.24
CA PHE A 50 -4.15 -11.90 3.20
C PHE A 50 -5.25 -12.30 2.20
N VAL A 51 -4.89 -12.71 0.98
CA VAL A 51 -5.85 -13.17 -0.03
C VAL A 51 -6.59 -14.41 0.47
N SER A 52 -5.90 -15.36 1.10
CA SER A 52 -6.54 -16.55 1.68
C SER A 52 -7.54 -16.19 2.79
N ALA A 53 -7.23 -15.18 3.62
CA ALA A 53 -8.16 -14.66 4.61
C ALA A 53 -9.43 -14.07 3.97
N GLN A 54 -9.28 -13.33 2.88
CA GLN A 54 -10.42 -12.76 2.14
C GLN A 54 -11.28 -13.85 1.48
N VAL A 55 -10.65 -14.89 0.93
CA VAL A 55 -11.38 -16.05 0.36
C VAL A 55 -12.17 -16.79 1.46
N ALA A 56 -11.57 -17.01 2.63
CA ALA A 56 -12.26 -17.64 3.75
C ALA A 56 -13.45 -16.80 4.24
N ALA A 57 -13.31 -15.48 4.33
CA ALA A 57 -14.40 -14.56 4.66
C ALA A 57 -15.53 -14.62 3.62
N PHE A 58 -15.18 -14.65 2.35
CA PHE A 58 -16.14 -14.76 1.26
C PHE A 58 -16.91 -16.08 1.30
N LEU A 59 -16.20 -17.20 1.54
CA LEU A 59 -16.83 -18.51 1.71
C LEU A 59 -17.75 -18.56 2.95
N ALA A 60 -17.38 -17.89 4.05
CA ALA A 60 -18.24 -17.77 5.22
C ALA A 60 -19.55 -17.04 4.89
N ILE A 61 -19.47 -15.94 4.13
CA ILE A 61 -20.64 -15.19 3.67
C ILE A 61 -21.52 -16.07 2.80
N ILE A 62 -20.97 -16.76 1.79
CA ILE A 62 -21.74 -17.67 0.91
C ILE A 62 -22.40 -18.78 1.72
N SER A 63 -21.66 -19.40 2.66
CA SER A 63 -22.21 -20.44 3.53
C SER A 63 -23.37 -19.92 4.40
N THR A 64 -23.29 -18.66 4.84
CA THR A 64 -24.38 -17.99 5.56
C THR A 64 -25.63 -17.84 4.68
N PHE A 65 -25.47 -17.47 3.41
CA PHE A 65 -26.57 -17.42 2.45
C PHE A 65 -27.26 -18.79 2.30
N TYR A 66 -26.46 -19.85 2.15
CA TYR A 66 -26.97 -21.20 1.99
C TYR A 66 -27.73 -21.66 3.24
N LEU A 67 -27.25 -21.29 4.43
CA LEU A 67 -27.88 -21.56 5.73
C LEU A 67 -29.25 -20.92 5.86
N MET A 68 -29.40 -19.70 5.42
CA MET A 68 -30.62 -18.94 5.71
C MET A 68 -31.82 -19.46 4.96
N LYS A 69 -31.69 -20.22 3.86
CA LYS A 69 -32.78 -20.74 3.01
C LYS A 69 -33.94 -19.75 2.80
N CYS A 70 -33.73 -18.53 3.24
CA CYS A 70 -34.68 -17.44 3.15
C CYS A 70 -34.20 -16.56 2.00
N ASP A 71 -35.10 -16.05 1.19
CA ASP A 71 -34.83 -14.99 0.21
C ASP A 71 -34.54 -13.67 0.95
N GLY A 72 -33.65 -13.74 1.93
CA GLY A 72 -33.34 -12.64 2.83
C GLY A 72 -32.52 -11.56 2.13
N MET A 73 -33.08 -10.38 1.97
CA MET A 73 -32.37 -9.21 1.48
C MET A 73 -31.14 -8.86 2.33
N LEU A 74 -31.14 -9.22 3.63
CA LEU A 74 -30.02 -9.00 4.54
C LEU A 74 -28.72 -9.60 4.01
N SER A 75 -28.76 -10.82 3.47
CA SER A 75 -27.61 -11.49 2.90
C SER A 75 -27.06 -10.72 1.69
N ILE A 76 -27.93 -10.28 0.80
CA ILE A 76 -27.56 -9.48 -0.37
C ILE A 76 -26.90 -8.16 0.06
N TYR A 77 -27.42 -7.50 1.09
CA TYR A 77 -26.86 -6.27 1.62
C TYR A 77 -25.47 -6.50 2.26
N LEU A 78 -25.29 -7.59 3.01
CA LEU A 78 -24.00 -7.95 3.59
C LEU A 78 -22.95 -8.22 2.51
N TYR A 79 -23.31 -8.97 1.47
CA TYR A 79 -22.43 -9.24 0.35
C TYR A 79 -22.09 -7.97 -0.44
N ALA A 80 -23.10 -7.18 -0.79
CA ALA A 80 -22.91 -5.93 -1.50
C ALA A 80 -22.06 -4.95 -0.69
N GLY A 81 -22.28 -4.86 0.63
CA GLY A 81 -21.49 -4.05 1.54
C GLY A 81 -20.03 -4.51 1.59
N TYR A 82 -19.78 -5.81 1.74
CA TYR A 82 -18.43 -6.37 1.71
C TYR A 82 -17.72 -6.09 0.38
N ALA A 83 -18.38 -6.35 -0.74
CA ALA A 83 -17.82 -6.09 -2.07
C ALA A 83 -17.53 -4.59 -2.29
N ALA A 84 -18.44 -3.71 -1.88
CA ALA A 84 -18.27 -2.26 -1.99
C ALA A 84 -17.11 -1.75 -1.13
N ILE A 85 -17.03 -2.18 0.14
CA ILE A 85 -15.94 -1.79 1.05
C ILE A 85 -14.61 -2.33 0.55
N SER A 86 -14.53 -3.60 0.17
CA SER A 86 -13.30 -4.21 -0.36
C SER A 86 -12.82 -3.48 -1.63
N THR A 87 -13.74 -3.19 -2.53
CA THR A 87 -13.45 -2.42 -3.76
C THR A 87 -12.98 -1.00 -3.43
N ALA A 88 -13.68 -0.30 -2.54
CA ALA A 88 -13.32 1.05 -2.13
C ALA A 88 -11.95 1.11 -1.45
N VAL A 89 -11.61 0.14 -0.59
CA VAL A 89 -10.30 0.03 0.05
C VAL A 89 -9.20 -0.23 -0.98
N ILE A 90 -9.40 -1.19 -1.87
CA ILE A 90 -8.40 -1.57 -2.88
C ILE A 90 -8.16 -0.42 -3.87
N PHE A 91 -9.22 0.11 -4.47
CA PHE A 91 -9.09 1.17 -5.48
C PHE A 91 -8.84 2.54 -4.86
N GLY A 92 -9.45 2.83 -3.73
CA GLY A 92 -9.29 4.11 -3.03
C GLY A 92 -7.89 4.29 -2.45
N ALA A 93 -7.37 3.29 -1.73
CA ALA A 93 -6.03 3.35 -1.15
C ALA A 93 -4.94 3.55 -2.21
N LEU A 94 -5.06 2.87 -3.36
CA LEU A 94 -4.08 2.99 -4.44
C LEU A 94 -4.19 4.30 -5.21
N ARG A 95 -5.42 4.73 -5.52
CA ARG A 95 -5.65 5.90 -6.38
C ARG A 95 -5.43 7.23 -5.68
N PHE A 96 -5.69 7.28 -4.36
CA PHE A 96 -5.67 8.51 -3.59
C PHE A 96 -4.51 8.60 -2.60
N TYR A 97 -3.60 7.64 -2.61
CA TYR A 97 -2.49 7.58 -1.65
C TYR A 97 -1.56 8.81 -1.76
N ASP A 98 -1.24 9.24 -2.97
CA ASP A 98 -0.46 10.45 -3.22
C ASP A 98 -1.17 11.71 -2.70
N ARG A 99 -2.48 11.86 -2.97
CA ARG A 99 -3.28 12.99 -2.47
C ARG A 99 -3.37 13.01 -0.95
N LEU A 100 -3.51 11.83 -0.34
CA LEU A 100 -3.52 11.69 1.11
C LEU A 100 -2.19 12.14 1.72
N MET A 101 -1.06 11.74 1.09
CA MET A 101 0.28 12.15 1.53
C MET A 101 0.49 13.65 1.36
N ILE A 102 0.08 14.25 0.22
CA ILE A 102 0.15 15.70 0.02
C ILE A 102 -0.59 16.45 1.14
N LYS A 103 -1.81 16.02 1.45
CA LYS A 103 -2.63 16.66 2.50
C LYS A 103 -2.04 16.44 3.91
N ARG A 104 -1.59 15.22 4.22
CA ARG A 104 -1.02 14.86 5.53
C ARG A 104 0.28 15.58 5.83
N LEU A 105 1.15 15.68 4.83
CA LEU A 105 2.47 16.33 4.96
C LEU A 105 2.42 17.83 4.68
N LYS A 106 1.25 18.37 4.29
CA LYS A 106 1.10 19.75 3.79
C LYS A 106 2.12 20.07 2.69
N ALA A 107 2.42 19.06 1.85
CA ALA A 107 3.48 19.13 0.87
C ALA A 107 3.13 20.11 -0.26
N LYS A 108 4.15 20.84 -0.74
CA LYS A 108 4.03 21.84 -1.80
C LYS A 108 4.83 21.41 -3.05
N PRO A 109 4.38 21.74 -4.27
CA PRO A 109 5.12 21.39 -5.47
C PRO A 109 6.48 22.11 -5.50
N ILE A 110 7.55 21.33 -5.77
CA ILE A 110 8.92 21.86 -5.75
C ILE A 110 9.27 22.68 -6.99
N GLY A 111 8.55 22.49 -8.09
CA GLY A 111 8.84 23.14 -9.36
C GLY A 111 8.88 24.67 -9.31
N ASN A 112 8.19 25.28 -8.35
CA ASN A 112 8.17 26.72 -8.13
C ASN A 112 9.40 27.23 -7.36
N VAL A 113 10.17 26.34 -6.73
CA VAL A 113 11.32 26.67 -5.88
C VAL A 113 12.63 26.24 -6.55
N ILE A 114 12.68 24.98 -7.00
CA ILE A 114 13.85 24.37 -7.63
C ILE A 114 13.41 23.64 -8.91
N GLY A 115 13.37 24.38 -10.01
CA GLY A 115 12.80 23.90 -11.28
C GLY A 115 13.49 22.65 -11.86
N TRP A 116 14.82 22.54 -11.73
CA TRP A 116 15.56 21.41 -12.30
C TRP A 116 15.16 20.06 -11.69
N ILE A 117 14.78 20.01 -10.40
CA ILE A 117 14.34 18.80 -9.71
C ILE A 117 13.08 18.25 -10.37
N GLN A 118 12.10 19.13 -10.63
CA GLN A 118 10.85 18.75 -11.28
C GLN A 118 11.10 18.28 -12.72
N GLU A 119 11.95 18.98 -13.45
CA GLU A 119 12.28 18.65 -14.84
C GLU A 119 13.00 17.30 -14.92
N PHE A 120 14.02 17.08 -14.09
CA PHE A 120 14.78 15.84 -14.03
C PHE A 120 13.89 14.63 -13.72
N THR A 121 13.12 14.71 -12.64
CA THR A 121 12.24 13.62 -12.22
C THR A 121 11.08 13.40 -13.18
N GLY A 122 10.56 14.49 -13.77
CA GLY A 122 9.53 14.45 -14.81
C GLY A 122 9.98 13.68 -16.04
N ARG A 123 11.20 13.88 -16.50
CA ARG A 123 11.80 13.15 -17.65
C ARG A 123 11.98 11.65 -17.34
N LEU A 124 12.38 11.30 -16.12
CA LEU A 124 12.65 9.91 -15.75
C LEU A 124 11.40 9.06 -15.55
N ALA A 125 10.39 9.60 -14.87
CA ALA A 125 9.25 8.82 -14.42
C ALA A 125 7.88 9.45 -14.71
N ASN A 126 7.83 10.63 -15.36
CA ASN A 126 6.61 11.45 -15.47
C ASN A 126 5.93 11.59 -14.10
N ALA A 127 6.71 12.03 -13.11
CA ALA A 127 6.35 12.17 -11.71
C ALA A 127 6.35 13.65 -11.30
N THR A 128 5.51 13.99 -10.34
CA THR A 128 5.52 15.31 -9.71
C THR A 128 6.29 15.25 -8.41
N VAL A 129 7.18 16.22 -8.18
CA VAL A 129 7.96 16.30 -6.95
C VAL A 129 7.35 17.31 -6.01
N TYR A 130 7.16 16.88 -4.76
CA TYR A 130 6.68 17.71 -3.67
C TYR A 130 7.72 17.80 -2.56
N TYR A 131 7.86 18.97 -1.98
CA TYR A 131 8.64 19.12 -0.75
C TYR A 131 7.72 19.34 0.45
N TYR A 132 8.18 18.92 1.62
CA TYR A 132 7.46 19.08 2.88
C TYR A 132 8.41 19.51 4.00
N ASP A 133 7.85 20.21 4.97
CA ASP A 133 8.59 20.76 6.11
C ASP A 133 8.89 19.64 7.11
N SER A 134 10.14 19.21 7.12
CA SER A 134 10.70 18.24 8.05
C SER A 134 12.21 18.38 8.08
N ALA A 135 12.77 18.50 9.28
CA ALA A 135 14.22 18.51 9.50
C ALA A 135 14.84 17.11 9.29
N VAL A 136 14.04 16.04 9.41
CA VAL A 136 14.51 14.67 9.17
C VAL A 136 14.71 14.48 7.67
N PRO A 137 15.95 14.21 7.20
CA PRO A 137 16.23 14.06 5.78
C PRO A 137 15.60 12.76 5.26
N LYS A 138 14.62 12.89 4.36
CA LYS A 138 13.89 11.76 3.80
C LYS A 138 13.38 12.07 2.40
N ALA A 139 13.52 11.09 1.49
CA ALA A 139 12.79 11.03 0.24
C ALA A 139 11.99 9.72 0.16
N PHE A 140 10.87 9.74 -0.54
CA PHE A 140 10.11 8.54 -0.84
C PHE A 140 9.16 8.75 -2.02
N ALA A 141 8.92 7.68 -2.76
CA ALA A 141 7.93 7.65 -3.83
C ALA A 141 6.56 7.19 -3.31
N ALA A 142 5.49 7.88 -3.72
CA ALA A 142 4.12 7.49 -3.42
C ALA A 142 3.20 7.76 -4.62
N GLY A 143 2.59 6.72 -5.16
CA GLY A 143 1.75 6.80 -6.34
C GLY A 143 2.52 7.30 -7.57
N LYS A 144 2.23 8.53 -8.00
CA LYS A 144 2.90 9.22 -9.12
C LYS A 144 3.78 10.38 -8.66
N SER A 145 4.02 10.49 -7.37
CA SER A 145 4.68 11.64 -6.75
C SER A 145 5.92 11.20 -5.97
N VAL A 146 6.95 12.04 -6.00
CA VAL A 146 8.12 11.93 -5.13
C VAL A 146 8.00 13.00 -4.06
N PHE A 147 8.25 12.63 -2.82
CA PHE A 147 8.23 13.54 -1.67
C PHE A 147 9.64 13.69 -1.12
N VAL A 148 10.07 14.93 -0.91
CA VAL A 148 11.41 15.28 -0.42
C VAL A 148 11.26 16.21 0.78
N SER A 149 11.94 15.93 1.89
CA SER A 149 11.95 16.82 3.05
C SER A 149 12.89 18.01 2.84
N LEU A 150 12.64 19.12 3.53
CA LEU A 150 13.56 20.26 3.54
C LEU A 150 14.92 19.85 4.09
N GLY A 151 14.98 19.06 5.17
CA GLY A 151 16.25 18.58 5.72
C GLY A 151 17.07 17.76 4.73
N LEU A 152 16.44 17.07 3.76
CA LEU A 152 17.18 16.39 2.71
C LEU A 152 17.76 17.38 1.68
N LEU A 153 16.98 18.38 1.30
CA LEU A 153 17.43 19.43 0.36
C LEU A 153 18.61 20.24 0.91
N GLU A 154 18.65 20.44 2.21
CA GLU A 154 19.74 21.15 2.89
C GLU A 154 21.00 20.28 3.08
N LEU A 155 20.81 18.97 3.26
CA LEU A 155 21.90 18.04 3.54
C LEU A 155 22.68 17.62 2.31
N LEU A 156 22.01 17.43 1.17
CA LEU A 156 22.57 16.84 -0.03
C LEU A 156 23.01 17.91 -1.05
N THR A 157 24.09 17.62 -1.73
CA THR A 157 24.49 18.37 -2.94
C THR A 157 23.57 18.04 -4.11
N ASP A 158 23.62 18.83 -5.17
CA ASP A 158 22.77 18.61 -6.36
C ASP A 158 23.00 17.24 -7.00
N ASP A 159 24.24 16.74 -7.06
CA ASP A 159 24.53 15.43 -7.62
C ASP A 159 24.05 14.29 -6.73
N GLU A 160 24.20 14.42 -5.42
CA GLU A 160 23.66 13.48 -4.45
C GLU A 160 22.13 13.44 -4.50
N LEU A 161 21.52 14.62 -4.64
CA LEU A 161 20.07 14.76 -4.76
C LEU A 161 19.55 14.13 -6.06
N ARG A 162 20.28 14.29 -7.18
CA ARG A 162 19.99 13.61 -8.45
C ARG A 162 20.01 12.07 -8.27
N ALA A 163 20.99 11.54 -7.55
CA ALA A 163 21.08 10.11 -7.28
C ALA A 163 19.85 9.60 -6.48
N VAL A 164 19.46 10.31 -5.42
CA VAL A 164 18.28 9.97 -4.63
C VAL A 164 17.00 10.09 -5.44
N LEU A 165 16.84 11.15 -6.22
CA LEU A 165 15.67 11.35 -7.08
C LEU A 165 15.57 10.29 -8.18
N ALA A 166 16.70 9.86 -8.76
CA ALA A 166 16.73 8.78 -9.74
C ALA A 166 16.29 7.45 -9.12
N HIS A 167 16.74 7.14 -7.90
CA HIS A 167 16.31 5.98 -7.13
C HIS A 167 14.78 5.99 -6.92
N GLU A 168 14.21 7.06 -6.44
CA GLU A 168 12.77 7.21 -6.22
C GLU A 168 11.97 7.18 -7.53
N ALA A 169 12.48 7.81 -8.59
CA ALA A 169 11.88 7.79 -9.91
C ALA A 169 11.81 6.36 -10.49
N TRP A 170 12.83 5.54 -10.23
CA TRP A 170 12.82 4.14 -10.63
C TRP A 170 11.67 3.38 -9.99
N HIS A 171 11.39 3.57 -8.71
CA HIS A 171 10.25 2.95 -8.02
C HIS A 171 8.93 3.32 -8.69
N ILE A 172 8.72 4.58 -9.05
CA ILE A 172 7.52 5.02 -9.76
C ILE A 172 7.41 4.36 -11.14
N ARG A 173 8.52 4.33 -11.89
CA ARG A 173 8.57 3.72 -13.22
C ARG A 173 8.33 2.21 -13.17
N ASN A 174 8.91 1.54 -12.20
CA ASN A 174 8.75 0.11 -11.99
C ASN A 174 7.31 -0.23 -11.56
N ASN A 175 6.73 0.54 -10.64
CA ASN A 175 5.35 0.36 -10.20
C ASN A 175 4.33 0.48 -11.34
N LYS A 176 4.56 1.37 -12.31
CA LYS A 176 3.70 1.48 -13.52
C LYS A 176 3.73 0.23 -14.40
N ARG A 177 4.80 -0.55 -14.36
CA ARG A 177 4.99 -1.77 -15.18
C ARG A 177 4.55 -3.04 -14.46
N MET A 178 4.32 -2.97 -13.15
CA MET A 178 3.94 -4.14 -12.36
C MET A 178 2.45 -4.46 -12.48
N PRO A 179 2.08 -5.75 -12.46
CA PRO A 179 0.70 -6.17 -12.28
C PRO A 179 0.10 -5.56 -11.01
N PHE A 180 -1.15 -5.13 -11.08
CA PHE A 180 -1.86 -4.45 -10.01
C PHE A 180 -1.76 -5.13 -8.63
N LEU A 181 -1.93 -6.45 -8.59
CA LEU A 181 -1.84 -7.23 -7.33
C LEU A 181 -0.44 -7.19 -6.72
N LYS A 182 0.62 -7.18 -7.54
CA LYS A 182 2.00 -7.09 -7.07
C LYS A 182 2.29 -5.68 -6.53
N GLN A 183 1.78 -4.66 -7.20
CA GLN A 183 1.88 -3.28 -6.74
C GLN A 183 1.17 -3.09 -5.41
N LEU A 184 -0.05 -3.62 -5.26
CA LEU A 184 -0.80 -3.60 -4.01
C LEU A 184 -0.02 -4.28 -2.87
N ALA A 185 0.56 -5.47 -3.14
CA ALA A 185 1.35 -6.20 -2.16
C ALA A 185 2.56 -5.39 -1.66
N ILE A 186 3.29 -4.76 -2.58
CA ILE A 186 4.45 -3.95 -2.24
C ILE A 186 4.04 -2.73 -1.43
N MET A 187 3.03 -1.99 -1.86
CA MET A 187 2.57 -0.77 -1.15
C MET A 187 2.02 -1.06 0.23
N THR A 188 1.32 -2.19 0.40
CA THR A 188 0.64 -2.52 1.66
C THR A 188 1.54 -3.29 2.62
N PHE A 189 2.48 -4.08 2.11
CA PHE A 189 3.21 -5.08 2.88
C PHE A 189 4.74 -5.01 2.76
N SER A 190 5.31 -4.13 1.93
CA SER A 190 6.77 -3.96 1.90
C SER A 190 7.26 -3.31 3.19
N SER A 191 8.15 -4.02 3.88
CA SER A 191 9.04 -3.38 4.84
C SER A 191 10.13 -2.63 4.07
N PRO A 192 10.58 -1.46 4.53
CA PRO A 192 11.78 -0.84 4.00
C PRO A 192 12.98 -1.76 4.34
N GLY A 193 13.38 -2.59 3.43
CA GLY A 193 14.47 -3.55 3.56
C GLY A 193 15.15 -3.76 2.23
N ARG A 194 16.46 -3.94 2.24
CA ARG A 194 17.29 -4.23 1.07
C ARG A 194 16.76 -5.49 0.38
N GLY A 195 15.93 -5.30 -0.65
CA GLY A 195 15.43 -6.35 -1.51
C GLY A 195 15.94 -6.15 -2.92
N GLU A 196 15.73 -7.11 -3.78
CA GLU A 196 16.08 -7.07 -5.21
C GLU A 196 15.63 -5.76 -5.90
N LEU A 197 14.51 -5.19 -5.47
CA LEU A 197 13.99 -3.93 -6.01
C LEU A 197 14.82 -2.72 -5.61
N GLU A 198 15.35 -2.69 -4.41
CA GLU A 198 16.27 -1.65 -3.92
C GLU A 198 17.60 -1.69 -4.67
N GLU A 199 18.14 -2.91 -4.91
CA GLU A 199 19.35 -3.07 -5.71
C GLU A 199 19.19 -2.58 -7.15
N LEU A 200 18.04 -2.86 -7.77
CA LEU A 200 17.75 -2.38 -9.12
C LEU A 200 17.56 -0.86 -9.16
N ALA A 201 16.92 -0.27 -8.15
CA ALA A 201 16.79 1.17 -8.03
C ALA A 201 18.16 1.85 -7.83
N ASP A 202 19.02 1.23 -7.02
CA ASP A 202 20.39 1.69 -6.82
C ASP A 202 21.22 1.65 -8.09
N ARG A 203 21.19 0.55 -8.83
CA ARG A 203 21.88 0.44 -10.12
C ARG A 203 21.43 1.52 -11.08
N PHE A 204 20.13 1.75 -11.18
CA PHE A 204 19.58 2.80 -12.02
C PHE A 204 20.03 4.20 -11.59
N ALA A 205 20.08 4.47 -10.29
CA ALA A 205 20.59 5.73 -9.76
C ALA A 205 22.08 5.91 -10.03
N GLN A 206 22.87 4.84 -9.89
CA GLN A 206 24.31 4.86 -10.18
C GLN A 206 24.61 5.09 -11.67
N GLU A 207 23.82 4.52 -12.57
CA GLU A 207 23.96 4.74 -14.01
C GLU A 207 23.70 6.19 -14.41
N LEU A 208 22.77 6.89 -13.73
CA LEU A 208 22.37 8.24 -14.06
C LEU A 208 23.16 9.35 -13.35
N ALA A 209 23.49 9.15 -12.09
CA ALA A 209 24.13 10.18 -11.26
C ALA A 209 25.54 9.81 -10.79
N GLY A 210 25.99 8.60 -11.09
CA GLY A 210 27.28 8.07 -10.64
C GLY A 210 27.24 7.32 -9.31
N SER A 211 28.08 6.32 -9.17
CA SER A 211 28.15 5.46 -7.98
C SER A 211 28.59 6.23 -6.72
N GLU A 212 29.46 7.21 -6.89
CA GLU A 212 30.00 7.99 -5.78
C GLU A 212 28.96 8.95 -5.18
N ALA A 213 28.12 9.57 -6.02
CA ALA A 213 27.06 10.46 -5.57
C ALA A 213 26.04 9.71 -4.68
N LEU A 214 25.59 8.52 -5.10
CA LEU A 214 24.69 7.69 -4.30
C LEU A 214 25.32 7.20 -2.99
N ALA A 215 26.58 6.77 -3.05
CA ALA A 215 27.31 6.31 -1.86
C ALA A 215 27.56 7.47 -0.87
N SER A 216 27.85 8.68 -1.37
CA SER A 216 28.02 9.87 -0.55
C SER A 216 26.68 10.28 0.11
N ALA A 217 25.58 10.32 -0.66
CA ALA A 217 24.26 10.59 -0.13
C ALA A 217 23.89 9.64 1.02
N ARG A 218 24.11 8.35 0.85
CA ARG A 218 23.86 7.35 1.90
C ARG A 218 24.71 7.57 3.14
N ARG A 219 26.00 7.82 2.99
CA ARG A 219 26.88 8.09 4.14
C ARG A 219 26.41 9.32 4.94
N LYS A 220 25.92 10.35 4.27
CA LYS A 220 25.35 11.52 4.94
C LYS A 220 24.07 11.21 5.67
N LEU A 221 23.18 10.44 5.04
CA LEU A 221 21.91 10.01 5.66
C LEU A 221 22.17 9.12 6.87
N ASP A 222 23.06 8.13 6.77
CA ASP A 222 23.39 7.23 7.87
C ASP A 222 23.94 7.97 9.10
N LYS A 223 24.68 9.06 8.89
CA LYS A 223 25.20 9.90 10.00
C LYS A 223 24.13 10.65 10.76
N VAL A 224 23.00 10.94 10.15
CA VAL A 224 21.88 11.66 10.80
C VAL A 224 21.01 10.72 11.64
N PHE A 225 21.03 9.41 11.34
CA PHE A 225 20.18 8.41 12.01
C PHE A 225 20.94 7.57 13.07
N ILE A 226 22.21 7.90 13.35
CA ILE A 226 22.99 7.36 14.47
C ILE A 226 22.86 8.29 15.68
#